data_7704f2bb49f64f6d1a8d16e188562fe4
#
_entry.id   7704f2bb49f64f6d1a8d16e188562fe4
#
_cell.length_a   1.000
_cell.length_b   1.000
_cell.length_c   1.000
_cell.angle_alpha   90.00
_cell.angle_beta   90.00
_cell.angle_gamma   90.00
#
_symmetry.space_group_name_H-M   'P 1'
#
loop_
_entity.id
_entity.type
_entity.pdbx_description
1 polymer ?
#
loop_
_entity_poly.entity_id
_entity_poly.type
_entity_poly.pdbx_seq_one_letter_code
_entity_poly.pdbx_strand_id
1 'polypeptide(L)'
;MENKPISPHRRRFFLTSILGGLGVVLAVAAGWPVWQFLSPQKGAGEKEKVSIPRARIDVGGAHFFQFRGHPAVLVQNAPGEFLAFSAVCTHLGCIVQWLPEKQEFLCPCHAGIFSREGKVLAGPPPKPLPSFPVALSDDQVLVG
;
A
#
# COMPACT_ATOMS: atom_id res chain seq x y z
N MET A 1 53.64 -44.92 -2.26
CA MET A 1 52.94 -43.62 -1.92
C MET A 1 52.56 -43.69 -0.45
N GLU A 2 53.31 -43.00 0.40
CA GLU A 2 53.16 -43.08 1.86
C GLU A 2 52.00 -42.18 2.29
N ASN A 3 50.94 -42.81 2.81
CA ASN A 3 49.72 -42.13 3.24
C ASN A 3 49.99 -41.54 4.63
N LYS A 4 50.58 -40.31 4.69
CA LYS A 4 50.90 -39.66 5.95
C LYS A 4 49.58 -39.26 6.67
N PRO A 5 49.31 -39.74 7.88
CA PRO A 5 48.05 -39.43 8.56
C PRO A 5 47.93 -37.95 8.87
N ILE A 6 46.74 -37.38 8.59
CA ILE A 6 46.47 -35.98 8.85
C ILE A 6 46.51 -35.75 10.37
N SER A 7 47.25 -34.73 10.79
CA SER A 7 47.39 -34.42 12.22
C SER A 7 46.03 -34.09 12.86
N PRO A 8 45.75 -34.53 14.09
CA PRO A 8 44.44 -34.31 14.74
C PRO A 8 44.07 -32.81 14.85
N HIS A 9 45.09 -31.96 14.92
CA HIS A 9 44.87 -30.49 14.95
C HIS A 9 44.31 -29.94 13.63
N ARG A 10 44.82 -30.37 12.48
CA ARG A 10 44.29 -30.01 11.17
C ARG A 10 42.87 -30.51 10.98
N ARG A 11 42.60 -31.74 11.38
CA ARG A 11 41.25 -32.31 11.28
C ARG A 11 40.22 -31.53 12.11
N ARG A 12 40.57 -31.18 13.36
CA ARG A 12 39.69 -30.35 14.22
C ARG A 12 39.46 -28.98 13.64
N PHE A 13 40.49 -28.33 13.10
CA PHE A 13 40.38 -27.01 12.45
C PHE A 13 39.42 -27.08 11.27
N PHE A 14 39.55 -28.04 10.37
CA PHE A 14 38.63 -28.22 9.25
C PHE A 14 37.19 -28.49 9.69
N LEU A 15 36.99 -29.36 10.66
CA LEU A 15 35.65 -29.67 11.15
C LEU A 15 34.99 -28.43 11.81
N THR A 16 35.70 -27.70 12.64
CA THR A 16 35.16 -26.49 13.27
C THR A 16 34.88 -25.40 12.26
N SER A 17 35.72 -25.24 11.22
CA SER A 17 35.46 -24.26 10.13
C SER A 17 34.24 -24.62 9.28
N ILE A 18 34.06 -25.91 8.96
CA ILE A 18 32.89 -26.40 8.23
C ILE A 18 31.61 -26.22 9.07
N LEU A 19 31.64 -26.61 10.33
CA LEU A 19 30.49 -26.47 11.26
C LEU A 19 30.14 -25.00 11.47
N GLY A 20 31.15 -24.13 11.64
CA GLY A 20 30.97 -22.68 11.76
C GLY A 20 30.37 -22.07 10.50
N GLY A 21 30.89 -22.43 9.33
CA GLY A 21 30.35 -21.97 8.04
C GLY A 21 28.91 -22.43 7.82
N LEU A 22 28.62 -23.69 8.11
CA LEU A 22 27.24 -24.22 8.03
C LEU A 22 26.31 -23.49 8.98
N GLY A 23 26.75 -23.23 10.22
CA GLY A 23 25.97 -22.47 11.20
C GLY A 23 25.62 -21.06 10.72
N VAL A 24 26.57 -20.35 10.11
CA VAL A 24 26.33 -19.02 9.51
C VAL A 24 25.32 -19.10 8.36
N VAL A 25 25.46 -20.05 7.45
CA VAL A 25 24.55 -20.25 6.33
C VAL A 25 23.11 -20.51 6.83
N LEU A 26 22.95 -21.37 7.81
CA LEU A 26 21.63 -21.67 8.40
C LEU A 26 21.05 -20.45 9.13
N ALA A 27 21.85 -19.68 9.85
CA ALA A 27 21.42 -18.46 10.52
C ALA A 27 20.95 -17.39 9.52
N VAL A 28 21.67 -17.21 8.41
CA VAL A 28 21.28 -16.28 7.33
C VAL A 28 20.02 -16.80 6.63
N ALA A 29 19.96 -18.08 6.29
CA ALA A 29 18.81 -18.66 5.60
C ALA A 29 17.51 -18.57 6.42
N ALA A 30 17.59 -18.71 7.75
CA ALA A 30 16.45 -18.56 8.64
C ALA A 30 16.15 -17.08 8.99
N GLY A 31 17.19 -16.29 9.20
CA GLY A 31 17.06 -14.88 9.62
C GLY A 31 16.60 -13.95 8.50
N TRP A 32 17.00 -14.20 7.25
CA TRP A 32 16.65 -13.37 6.11
C TRP A 32 15.13 -13.24 5.87
N PRO A 33 14.35 -14.35 5.78
CA PRO A 33 12.90 -14.26 5.65
C PRO A 33 12.23 -13.53 6.80
N VAL A 34 12.69 -13.79 8.04
CA VAL A 34 12.16 -13.12 9.23
C VAL A 34 12.45 -11.63 9.18
N TRP A 35 13.68 -11.25 8.83
CA TRP A 35 14.05 -9.84 8.62
C TRP A 35 13.18 -9.19 7.54
N GLN A 36 12.98 -9.84 6.40
CA GLN A 36 12.16 -9.33 5.29
C GLN A 36 10.69 -9.15 5.68
N PHE A 37 10.16 -10.07 6.49
CA PHE A 37 8.78 -9.99 6.99
C PHE A 37 8.60 -8.87 8.03
N LEU A 38 9.57 -8.70 8.93
CA LEU A 38 9.52 -7.68 9.99
C LEU A 38 10.00 -6.30 9.53
N SER A 39 10.72 -6.21 8.42
CA SER A 39 11.17 -4.93 7.88
C SER A 39 9.97 -4.14 7.37
N PRO A 40 9.80 -2.85 7.79
CA PRO A 40 8.77 -2.00 7.26
C PRO A 40 8.88 -1.99 5.72
N GLN A 41 7.83 -2.38 5.04
CA GLN A 41 7.73 -2.19 3.60
C GLN A 41 7.95 -0.69 3.37
N LYS A 42 9.08 -0.31 2.82
CA LYS A 42 9.30 1.07 2.35
C LYS A 42 8.23 1.28 1.29
N GLY A 43 7.12 1.90 1.70
CA GLY A 43 6.00 2.20 0.83
C GLY A 43 6.53 2.86 -0.44
N ALA A 44 6.01 2.48 -1.56
CA ALA A 44 6.29 3.12 -2.84
C ALA A 44 6.24 4.63 -2.62
N GLY A 45 7.37 5.26 -2.87
CA GLY A 45 7.82 6.52 -2.27
C GLY A 45 6.79 7.65 -2.26
N GLU A 46 6.94 8.54 -1.29
CA GLU A 46 6.22 9.81 -1.08
C GLU A 46 6.09 10.74 -2.32
N LYS A 47 6.60 10.34 -3.47
CA LYS A 47 6.63 11.11 -4.73
C LYS A 47 5.88 10.47 -5.88
N GLU A 48 5.20 9.35 -5.69
CA GLU A 48 4.46 8.71 -6.78
C GLU A 48 3.17 9.48 -7.05
N LYS A 49 3.14 10.18 -8.19
CA LYS A 49 1.92 10.77 -8.73
C LYS A 49 1.23 9.72 -9.61
N VAL A 50 -0.05 9.55 -9.41
CA VAL A 50 -0.87 8.70 -10.27
C VAL A 50 -1.55 9.57 -11.32
N SER A 51 -1.40 9.20 -12.59
CA SER A 51 -2.03 9.88 -13.72
C SER A 51 -3.23 9.07 -14.21
N ILE A 52 -4.40 9.72 -14.28
CA ILE A 52 -5.67 9.09 -14.66
C ILE A 52 -6.25 9.91 -15.82
N PRO A 53 -6.57 9.29 -16.98
CA PRO A 53 -7.22 10.00 -18.09
C PRO A 53 -8.57 10.58 -17.66
N ARG A 54 -8.82 11.86 -17.98
CA ARG A 54 -10.10 12.55 -17.68
C ARG A 54 -11.30 11.83 -18.26
N ALA A 55 -11.16 11.33 -19.49
CA ALA A 55 -12.22 10.60 -20.19
C ALA A 55 -12.68 9.31 -19.50
N ARG A 56 -11.98 8.86 -18.44
CA ARG A 56 -12.34 7.68 -17.67
C ARG A 56 -13.43 7.93 -16.63
N ILE A 57 -13.72 9.21 -16.34
CA ILE A 57 -14.60 9.56 -15.23
C ILE A 57 -15.62 10.57 -15.74
N ASP A 58 -16.87 10.16 -15.80
CA ASP A 58 -18.00 11.05 -16.12
C ASP A 58 -18.30 12.01 -14.96
N VAL A 59 -18.97 13.12 -15.24
CA VAL A 59 -19.44 14.06 -14.21
C VAL A 59 -20.39 13.32 -13.27
N GLY A 60 -20.12 13.40 -11.97
CA GLY A 60 -20.83 12.63 -10.95
C GLY A 60 -20.36 11.17 -10.81
N GLY A 61 -19.40 10.74 -11.60
CA GLY A 61 -18.78 9.43 -11.53
C GLY A 61 -17.61 9.36 -10.54
N ALA A 62 -17.21 8.15 -10.19
CA ALA A 62 -16.05 7.87 -9.35
C ALA A 62 -15.19 6.77 -9.95
N HIS A 63 -13.88 6.92 -9.83
CA HIS A 63 -12.87 5.95 -10.26
C HIS A 63 -12.00 5.52 -9.09
N PHE A 64 -12.03 4.23 -8.75
CA PHE A 64 -11.20 3.65 -7.69
C PHE A 64 -9.84 3.22 -8.28
N PHE A 65 -8.77 3.50 -7.54
CA PHE A 65 -7.40 3.19 -7.95
C PHE A 65 -6.51 2.93 -6.72
N GLN A 66 -5.26 2.53 -6.96
CA GLN A 66 -4.26 2.40 -5.90
C GLN A 66 -3.37 3.64 -5.87
N PHE A 67 -3.22 4.22 -4.70
CA PHE A 67 -2.33 5.34 -4.46
C PHE A 67 -1.41 5.02 -3.28
N ARG A 68 -0.11 4.96 -3.52
CA ARG A 68 0.91 4.61 -2.51
C ARG A 68 0.62 3.29 -1.78
N GLY A 69 0.10 2.29 -2.51
CA GLY A 69 -0.25 0.99 -1.97
C GLY A 69 -1.56 0.93 -1.17
N HIS A 70 -2.34 2.02 -1.15
CA HIS A 70 -3.64 2.09 -0.47
C HIS A 70 -4.77 2.39 -1.46
N PRO A 71 -5.99 1.88 -1.21
CA PRO A 71 -7.14 2.20 -2.04
C PRO A 71 -7.50 3.68 -1.93
N ALA A 72 -7.70 4.29 -3.11
CA ALA A 72 -8.08 5.68 -3.28
C ALA A 72 -9.23 5.80 -4.28
N VAL A 73 -9.91 6.92 -4.28
CA VAL A 73 -11.00 7.23 -5.20
C VAL A 73 -10.86 8.65 -5.72
N LEU A 74 -11.08 8.81 -7.02
CA LEU A 74 -11.17 10.10 -7.72
C LEU A 74 -12.62 10.30 -8.17
N VAL A 75 -13.21 11.44 -7.85
CA VAL A 75 -14.59 11.81 -8.21
C VAL A 75 -14.54 13.05 -9.09
N GLN A 76 -15.37 13.10 -10.12
CA GLN A 76 -15.60 14.33 -10.87
C GLN A 76 -16.86 15.02 -10.35
N ASN A 77 -16.68 16.13 -9.63
CA ASN A 77 -17.74 16.89 -8.99
C ASN A 77 -18.53 17.75 -10.01
N ALA A 78 -17.81 18.40 -10.90
CA ALA A 78 -18.33 19.19 -12.02
C ALA A 78 -17.37 19.05 -13.22
N PRO A 79 -17.74 19.48 -14.43
CA PRO A 79 -16.86 19.44 -15.59
C PRO A 79 -15.50 20.09 -15.27
N GLY A 80 -14.41 19.30 -15.28
CA GLY A 80 -13.06 19.75 -14.94
C GLY A 80 -12.75 19.92 -13.46
N GLU A 81 -13.69 19.62 -12.56
CA GLU A 81 -13.47 19.65 -11.11
C GLU A 81 -13.35 18.24 -10.56
N PHE A 82 -12.17 17.90 -10.05
CA PHE A 82 -11.86 16.57 -9.53
C PHE A 82 -11.43 16.63 -8.07
N LEU A 83 -11.91 15.67 -7.29
CA LEU A 83 -11.58 15.47 -5.88
C LEU A 83 -11.04 14.07 -5.69
N ALA A 84 -9.94 13.93 -4.97
CA ALA A 84 -9.34 12.63 -4.65
C ALA A 84 -9.32 12.39 -3.14
N PHE A 85 -9.69 11.18 -2.75
CA PHE A 85 -9.76 10.77 -1.35
C PHE A 85 -9.18 9.38 -1.15
N SER A 86 -8.78 9.08 0.08
CA SER A 86 -8.63 7.71 0.52
C SER A 86 -9.97 6.99 0.45
N ALA A 87 -10.02 5.83 -0.18
CA ALA A 87 -11.21 4.99 -0.20
C ALA A 87 -11.37 4.16 1.10
N VAL A 88 -10.52 4.41 2.09
CA VAL A 88 -10.52 3.70 3.38
C VAL A 88 -11.38 4.44 4.38
N CYS A 89 -12.45 3.80 4.85
CA CYS A 89 -13.34 4.32 5.86
C CYS A 89 -12.59 4.63 7.16
N THR A 90 -12.83 5.83 7.70
CA THR A 90 -12.13 6.32 8.90
C THR A 90 -12.63 5.70 10.21
N HIS A 91 -13.62 4.80 10.16
CA HIS A 91 -14.07 4.02 11.32
C HIS A 91 -13.11 2.84 11.60
N LEU A 92 -13.15 1.79 10.78
CA LEU A 92 -12.38 0.54 10.97
C LEU A 92 -11.71 0.06 9.68
N GLY A 93 -11.45 0.94 8.71
CA GLY A 93 -10.62 0.61 7.56
C GLY A 93 -11.31 -0.13 6.40
N CYS A 94 -12.65 -0.28 6.42
CA CYS A 94 -13.37 -0.86 5.28
C CYS A 94 -13.28 0.04 4.04
N ILE A 95 -13.34 -0.53 2.85
CA ILE A 95 -13.35 0.24 1.60
C ILE A 95 -14.76 0.79 1.37
N VAL A 96 -14.86 2.11 1.13
CA VAL A 96 -16.12 2.77 0.81
C VAL A 96 -16.55 2.45 -0.62
N GLN A 97 -17.86 2.51 -0.87
CA GLN A 97 -18.49 2.37 -2.18
C GLN A 97 -19.08 3.70 -2.61
N TRP A 98 -19.05 3.99 -3.91
CA TRP A 98 -19.69 5.17 -4.47
C TRP A 98 -21.14 4.86 -4.85
N LEU A 99 -22.06 5.73 -4.46
CA LEU A 99 -23.48 5.68 -4.81
C LEU A 99 -23.76 6.84 -5.79
N PRO A 100 -23.75 6.61 -7.10
CA PRO A 100 -23.87 7.67 -8.09
C PRO A 100 -25.20 8.42 -8.03
N GLU A 101 -26.28 7.74 -7.70
CA GLU A 101 -27.62 8.36 -7.60
C GLU A 101 -27.74 9.35 -6.44
N LYS A 102 -27.01 9.12 -5.36
CA LYS A 102 -26.99 9.99 -4.18
C LYS A 102 -25.81 10.95 -4.13
N GLN A 103 -24.79 10.72 -4.96
CA GLN A 103 -23.51 11.42 -4.93
C GLN A 103 -22.83 11.34 -3.54
N GLU A 104 -22.84 10.13 -2.96
CA GLU A 104 -22.35 9.84 -1.61
C GLU A 104 -21.46 8.61 -1.59
N PHE A 105 -20.60 8.55 -0.59
CA PHE A 105 -19.86 7.32 -0.29
C PHE A 105 -20.56 6.57 0.85
N LEU A 106 -20.75 5.27 0.66
CA LEU A 106 -21.27 4.34 1.67
C LEU A 106 -20.15 3.41 2.13
N CYS A 107 -19.93 3.32 3.43
CA CYS A 107 -19.16 2.24 4.02
C CYS A 107 -20.08 1.06 4.35
N PRO A 108 -19.94 -0.10 3.67
CA PRO A 108 -20.89 -1.21 3.82
C PRO A 108 -20.80 -1.92 5.17
N CYS A 109 -19.69 -1.73 5.92
CA CYS A 109 -19.44 -2.45 7.16
C CYS A 109 -20.35 -1.99 8.31
N HIS A 110 -20.54 -0.67 8.48
CA HIS A 110 -21.33 -0.10 9.57
C HIS A 110 -22.18 1.10 9.11
N ALA A 111 -22.56 1.10 7.83
CA ALA A 111 -23.42 2.13 7.23
C ALA A 111 -22.92 3.58 7.44
N GLY A 112 -21.60 3.79 7.50
CA GLY A 112 -21.03 5.13 7.49
C GLY A 112 -21.26 5.80 6.14
N ILE A 113 -21.79 7.04 6.14
CA ILE A 113 -22.09 7.80 4.94
C ILE A 113 -21.20 9.04 4.91
N PHE A 114 -20.59 9.29 3.74
CA PHE A 114 -19.81 10.49 3.49
C PHE A 114 -20.35 11.20 2.27
N SER A 115 -20.28 12.53 2.29
CA SER A 115 -20.64 13.32 1.12
C SER A 115 -19.64 13.11 -0.02
N ARG A 116 -19.94 13.61 -1.21
CA ARG A 116 -19.01 13.60 -2.35
C ARG A 116 -17.71 14.39 -2.10
N GLU A 117 -17.71 15.32 -1.15
CA GLU A 117 -16.53 16.05 -0.67
C GLU A 117 -15.80 15.30 0.46
N GLY A 118 -16.18 14.06 0.77
CA GLY A 118 -15.57 13.21 1.78
C GLY A 118 -15.94 13.56 3.22
N LYS A 119 -16.89 14.48 3.49
CA LYS A 119 -17.35 14.84 4.82
C LYS A 119 -18.27 13.76 5.38
N VAL A 120 -18.19 13.49 6.69
CA VAL A 120 -19.12 12.57 7.37
C VAL A 120 -20.53 13.15 7.38
N LEU A 121 -21.49 12.41 6.85
CA LEU A 121 -22.93 12.73 6.89
C LEU A 121 -23.65 11.94 7.96
N ALA A 122 -23.30 10.65 8.11
CA ALA A 122 -23.96 9.77 9.09
C ALA A 122 -23.09 8.56 9.45
N GLY A 123 -23.41 7.93 10.56
CA GLY A 123 -22.79 6.69 11.02
C GLY A 123 -21.60 6.90 11.95
N PRO A 124 -20.84 5.83 12.24
CA PRO A 124 -19.80 5.84 13.24
C PRO A 124 -18.45 6.46 12.81
N PRO A 125 -18.15 6.82 11.55
CA PRO A 125 -16.86 7.41 11.19
C PRO A 125 -16.56 8.71 11.98
N PRO A 126 -15.40 8.82 12.65
CA PRO A 126 -15.09 9.96 13.52
C PRO A 126 -14.59 11.18 12.77
N LYS A 127 -14.20 11.04 11.50
CA LYS A 127 -13.57 12.13 10.72
C LYS A 127 -13.81 11.93 9.22
N PRO A 128 -13.67 13.01 8.41
CA PRO A 128 -13.77 12.94 6.95
C PRO A 128 -12.78 11.96 6.32
N LEU A 129 -13.05 11.55 5.07
CA LEU A 129 -12.08 10.83 4.26
C LEU A 129 -10.85 11.73 4.01
N PRO A 130 -9.63 11.22 4.22
CA PRO A 130 -8.41 11.96 3.90
C PRO A 130 -8.37 12.33 2.41
N SER A 131 -8.16 13.59 2.09
CA SER A 131 -8.05 14.10 0.72
C SER A 131 -6.61 14.06 0.22
N PHE A 132 -6.45 13.93 -1.11
CA PHE A 132 -5.19 14.02 -1.81
C PHE A 132 -5.17 15.24 -2.74
N PRO A 133 -4.00 15.88 -2.93
CA PRO A 133 -3.87 16.95 -3.90
C PRO A 133 -4.15 16.44 -5.30
N VAL A 134 -4.87 17.26 -6.08
CA VAL A 134 -5.20 16.98 -7.48
C VAL A 134 -4.70 18.13 -8.34
N ALA A 135 -4.04 17.80 -9.43
CA ALA A 135 -3.64 18.75 -10.47
C ALA A 135 -4.14 18.26 -11.83
N LEU A 136 -4.48 19.19 -12.69
CA LEU A 136 -4.90 18.90 -14.06
C LEU A 136 -3.74 19.17 -15.02
N SER A 137 -3.50 18.25 -15.93
CA SER A 137 -2.52 18.39 -17.01
C SER A 137 -3.12 17.84 -18.29
N ASP A 138 -3.40 18.71 -19.27
CA ASP A 138 -4.04 18.37 -20.54
C ASP A 138 -5.24 17.42 -20.34
N ASP A 139 -5.14 16.17 -20.82
CA ASP A 139 -6.19 15.15 -20.69
C ASP A 139 -6.04 14.26 -19.46
N GLN A 140 -5.14 14.59 -18.55
CA GLN A 140 -4.86 13.77 -17.35
C GLN A 140 -5.24 14.50 -16.07
N VAL A 141 -5.66 13.71 -15.08
CA VAL A 141 -5.77 14.10 -13.68
C VAL A 141 -4.61 13.49 -12.92
N LEU A 142 -3.80 14.32 -12.30
CA LEU A 142 -2.64 13.91 -11.49
C LEU A 142 -3.04 13.95 -10.02
N VAL A 143 -2.86 12.84 -9.33
CA VAL A 143 -3.10 12.72 -7.89
C VAL A 143 -1.76 12.51 -7.17
N GLY A 144 -1.40 13.39 -6.22
CA GLY A 144 -0.17 13.26 -5.42
C GLY A 144 0.66 14.50 -5.26
#